data_fcee6a5abe87e90e8bd8951378aadba1
#
_entry.id   fcee6a5abe87e90e8bd8951378aadba1
#
_cell.length_a   1.000
_cell.length_b   1.000
_cell.length_c   1.000
_cell.angle_alpha   90.00
_cell.angle_beta   90.00
_cell.angle_gamma   90.00
#
_symmetry.space_group_name_H-M   'P 1'
#
loop_
_entity.id
_entity.type
_entity.pdbx_description
1 polymer ?
#
loop_
_entity_poly.entity_id
_entity_poly.type
_entity_poly.pdbx_seq_one_letter_code
_entity_poly.pdbx_strand_id
1 'polypeptide(L)'
;EISLGLVGSEMCIRDSSFPYEISDMTETIVLCAMENKYLGYLSLADTPKPDAVQAIRELKDLNINNIQILSGDKQTIVSNLAEKIGVTQAFGDLLPEGKVAHLEQLKANSENRVAFVGDGINDTPVLALSDVGIAMGGLGCDAAIETADVVIQTDQPSKVAEAIKIGKQTHRIVWQNISMAFGVKLLVLLLGAGGMATMWEAIFADVGVALLAIFNAMRIQKWKE
;
A
#
# COMPACT_ATOMS: atom_id res chain seq x y z
N GLU A 1 13.47 0.96 -38.18
CA GLU A 1 12.69 1.95 -37.41
C GLU A 1 11.24 1.50 -37.42
N ILE A 2 10.81 0.77 -36.40
CA ILE A 2 9.41 0.42 -36.20
C ILE A 2 8.78 1.65 -35.54
N SER A 3 8.20 2.52 -36.38
CA SER A 3 7.31 3.54 -35.86
C SER A 3 6.09 2.86 -35.27
N LEU A 4 6.04 2.73 -33.96
CA LEU A 4 4.82 2.44 -33.21
C LEU A 4 3.91 3.67 -33.27
N GLY A 5 3.44 3.99 -34.45
CA GLY A 5 2.31 4.85 -34.63
C GLY A 5 1.05 4.02 -34.44
N LEU A 6 0.30 4.23 -33.38
CA LEU A 6 -1.13 3.98 -33.34
C LEU A 6 -1.82 4.84 -34.39
N VAL A 7 -1.53 4.57 -35.66
CA VAL A 7 -2.16 5.17 -36.83
C VAL A 7 -2.69 4.02 -37.69
N GLY A 8 -3.50 3.20 -37.07
CA GLY A 8 -4.53 2.54 -37.82
C GLY A 8 -5.80 3.31 -37.51
N SER A 9 -6.35 4.06 -38.44
CA SER A 9 -7.73 4.46 -38.29
C SER A 9 -8.52 3.18 -38.00
N GLU A 10 -9.46 3.21 -37.05
CA GLU A 10 -10.37 2.08 -36.75
C GLU A 10 -10.98 1.49 -38.03
N MET A 11 -10.98 2.22 -39.14
CA MET A 11 -11.44 1.84 -40.43
C MET A 11 -10.59 0.75 -41.12
N CYS A 12 -9.26 0.74 -40.93
CA CYS A 12 -8.40 -0.32 -41.50
C CYS A 12 -8.53 -1.65 -40.74
N ILE A 13 -8.96 -1.61 -39.49
CA ILE A 13 -9.18 -2.78 -38.66
C ILE A 13 -10.54 -3.41 -38.95
N ARG A 14 -11.56 -2.62 -39.28
CA ARG A 14 -12.92 -3.11 -39.59
C ARG A 14 -13.05 -3.93 -40.86
N ASP A 15 -12.20 -3.66 -41.84
CA ASP A 15 -12.29 -4.32 -43.15
C ASP A 15 -11.45 -5.57 -43.29
N SER A 16 -10.64 -5.91 -42.27
CA SER A 16 -9.89 -7.16 -42.24
C SER A 16 -10.69 -8.25 -41.49
N SER A 17 -10.87 -9.41 -42.12
CA SER A 17 -11.47 -10.57 -41.45
C SER A 17 -10.52 -11.10 -40.39
N PHE A 18 -10.83 -10.79 -39.13
CA PHE A 18 -10.09 -11.33 -37.97
C PHE A 18 -10.55 -12.75 -37.65
N PRO A 19 -9.63 -13.66 -37.27
CA PRO A 19 -10.01 -14.93 -36.70
C PRO A 19 -10.84 -14.70 -35.43
N TYR A 20 -11.98 -15.36 -35.32
CA TYR A 20 -12.94 -15.23 -34.21
C TYR A 20 -12.36 -15.60 -32.82
N GLU A 21 -11.21 -16.24 -32.79
CA GLU A 21 -10.53 -16.70 -31.57
C GLU A 21 -9.91 -15.58 -30.70
N ILE A 22 -9.86 -14.34 -31.22
CA ILE A 22 -9.25 -13.20 -30.50
C ILE A 22 -10.20 -12.58 -29.46
N SER A 23 -11.51 -12.77 -29.63
CA SER A 23 -12.53 -12.16 -28.75
C SER A 23 -12.55 -12.76 -27.32
N ASP A 24 -12.05 -13.97 -27.15
CA ASP A 24 -12.07 -14.69 -25.86
C ASP A 24 -10.77 -14.56 -25.05
N MET A 25 -9.77 -13.83 -25.56
CA MET A 25 -8.50 -13.65 -24.87
C MET A 25 -8.66 -12.64 -23.71
N THR A 26 -8.24 -13.08 -22.54
CA THR A 26 -8.24 -12.28 -21.28
C THR A 26 -7.03 -11.34 -21.16
N GLU A 27 -6.16 -11.30 -22.18
CA GLU A 27 -4.92 -10.55 -22.21
C GLU A 27 -5.07 -9.28 -23.05
N THR A 28 -4.21 -8.29 -22.83
CA THR A 28 -4.13 -7.11 -23.69
C THR A 28 -3.50 -7.51 -25.02
N ILE A 29 -4.21 -7.27 -26.11
CA ILE A 29 -3.78 -7.69 -27.45
C ILE A 29 -3.46 -6.49 -28.29
N VAL A 30 -2.29 -6.50 -28.93
CA VAL A 30 -1.89 -5.53 -29.95
C VAL A 30 -1.93 -6.24 -31.31
N LEU A 31 -2.86 -5.84 -32.15
CA LEU A 31 -3.02 -6.39 -33.49
C LEU A 31 -2.00 -5.76 -34.44
N CYS A 32 -1.33 -6.59 -35.23
CA CYS A 32 -0.37 -6.15 -36.24
C CYS A 32 -0.92 -6.43 -37.64
N ALA A 33 -0.97 -5.40 -38.46
CA ALA A 33 -1.35 -5.50 -39.89
C ALA A 33 -0.40 -4.67 -40.76
N MET A 34 -0.15 -5.12 -41.96
CA MET A 34 0.64 -4.42 -42.96
C MET A 34 -0.09 -4.53 -44.32
N GLU A 35 -0.27 -3.39 -45.03
CA GLU A 35 -0.90 -3.34 -46.35
C GLU A 35 -2.26 -4.06 -46.40
N ASN A 36 -3.13 -3.85 -45.41
CA ASN A 36 -4.44 -4.51 -45.25
C ASN A 36 -4.39 -6.03 -45.03
N LYS A 37 -3.21 -6.60 -44.73
CA LYS A 37 -3.09 -8.02 -44.37
C LYS A 37 -2.79 -8.14 -42.88
N TYR A 38 -3.59 -8.95 -42.21
CA TYR A 38 -3.33 -9.36 -40.83
C TYR A 38 -2.04 -10.16 -40.79
N LEU A 39 -1.07 -9.72 -39.98
CA LEU A 39 0.22 -10.39 -39.77
C LEU A 39 0.23 -11.26 -38.52
N GLY A 40 -0.54 -10.87 -37.50
CA GLY A 40 -0.55 -11.55 -36.23
C GLY A 40 -0.94 -10.61 -35.09
N TYR A 41 -0.80 -11.07 -33.87
CA TYR A 41 -1.01 -10.29 -32.69
C TYR A 41 0.12 -10.47 -31.70
N LEU A 42 0.32 -9.47 -30.85
CA LEU A 42 1.16 -9.53 -29.65
C LEU A 42 0.23 -9.59 -28.44
N SER A 43 0.38 -10.62 -27.62
CA SER A 43 -0.32 -10.72 -26.34
C SER A 43 0.59 -10.16 -25.26
N LEU A 44 0.08 -9.19 -24.52
CA LEU A 44 0.73 -8.58 -23.36
C LEU A 44 0.02 -9.10 -22.12
N ALA A 45 0.71 -9.94 -21.36
CA ALA A 45 0.22 -10.46 -20.10
C ALA A 45 1.05 -9.86 -18.96
N ASP A 46 0.38 -9.18 -18.05
CA ASP A 46 1.01 -8.75 -16.81
C ASP A 46 1.24 -9.93 -15.87
N THR A 47 2.42 -9.97 -15.31
CA THR A 47 2.76 -10.98 -14.30
C THR A 47 2.76 -10.34 -12.91
N PRO A 48 2.16 -11.01 -11.89
CA PRO A 48 2.27 -10.53 -10.53
C PRO A 48 3.73 -10.39 -10.11
N LYS A 49 4.02 -9.38 -9.30
CA LYS A 49 5.37 -9.24 -8.72
C LYS A 49 5.74 -10.52 -7.94
N PRO A 50 7.00 -10.93 -7.95
CA PRO A 50 7.43 -12.21 -7.38
C PRO A 50 7.04 -12.40 -5.92
N ASP A 51 6.98 -11.30 -5.16
CA ASP A 51 6.65 -11.29 -3.73
C ASP A 51 5.17 -10.97 -3.42
N ALA A 52 4.32 -10.79 -4.44
CA ALA A 52 2.92 -10.43 -4.25
C ALA A 52 2.15 -11.46 -3.40
N VAL A 53 2.32 -12.75 -3.69
CA VAL A 53 1.68 -13.84 -2.92
C VAL A 53 2.15 -13.84 -1.47
N GLN A 54 3.46 -13.63 -1.27
CA GLN A 54 4.03 -13.53 0.08
C GLN A 54 3.47 -12.32 0.82
N ALA A 55 3.39 -11.16 0.17
CA ALA A 55 2.82 -9.95 0.74
C ALA A 55 1.40 -10.16 1.26
N ILE A 56 0.54 -10.79 0.47
CA ILE A 56 -0.85 -11.09 0.87
C ILE A 56 -0.90 -12.05 2.07
N ARG A 57 -0.04 -13.07 2.10
CA ARG A 57 0.06 -13.97 3.26
C ARG A 57 0.48 -13.24 4.52
N GLU A 58 1.53 -12.43 4.45
CA GLU A 58 2.03 -11.65 5.59
C GLU A 58 1.00 -10.65 6.11
N LEU A 59 0.20 -10.03 5.23
CA LEU A 59 -0.90 -9.16 5.63
C LEU A 59 -1.99 -9.94 6.38
N LYS A 60 -2.35 -11.13 5.90
CA LYS A 60 -3.30 -12.01 6.59
C LYS A 60 -2.79 -12.46 7.96
N ASP A 61 -1.50 -12.77 8.08
CA ASP A 61 -0.85 -13.12 9.36
C ASP A 61 -0.88 -11.94 10.37
N LEU A 62 -0.95 -10.71 9.87
CA LEU A 62 -1.15 -9.51 10.67
C LEU A 62 -2.61 -9.23 11.05
N ASN A 63 -3.53 -10.18 10.75
CA ASN A 63 -4.98 -10.08 10.90
C ASN A 63 -5.65 -9.02 10.00
N ILE A 64 -5.04 -8.71 8.84
CA ILE A 64 -5.67 -7.90 7.81
C ILE A 64 -6.37 -8.84 6.85
N ASN A 65 -7.66 -9.09 7.09
CA ASN A 65 -8.43 -10.08 6.33
C ASN A 65 -9.23 -9.48 5.16
N ASN A 66 -9.56 -8.19 5.24
CA ASN A 66 -10.26 -7.49 4.17
C ASN A 66 -9.23 -6.82 3.24
N ILE A 67 -8.76 -7.59 2.26
CA ILE A 67 -7.80 -7.13 1.23
C ILE A 67 -8.56 -7.10 -0.08
N GLN A 68 -8.50 -5.96 -0.78
CA GLN A 68 -9.22 -5.73 -2.02
C GLN A 68 -8.29 -5.18 -3.08
N ILE A 69 -8.57 -5.50 -4.35
CA ILE A 69 -7.90 -4.93 -5.51
C ILE A 69 -8.87 -3.97 -6.21
N LEU A 70 -8.43 -2.75 -6.46
CA LEU A 70 -9.15 -1.74 -7.25
C LEU A 70 -8.31 -1.38 -8.48
N SER A 71 -8.75 -1.75 -9.68
CA SER A 71 -8.01 -1.52 -10.92
C SER A 71 -8.87 -0.89 -11.99
N GLY A 72 -8.23 -0.15 -12.91
CA GLY A 72 -8.86 0.31 -14.14
C GLY A 72 -8.89 -0.75 -15.25
N ASP A 73 -8.20 -1.88 -15.06
CA ASP A 73 -8.17 -2.96 -16.02
C ASP A 73 -9.50 -3.73 -16.07
N LYS A 74 -9.69 -4.49 -17.13
CA LYS A 74 -10.89 -5.32 -17.30
C LYS A 74 -11.12 -6.24 -16.10
N GLN A 75 -12.37 -6.35 -15.66
CA GLN A 75 -12.75 -7.18 -14.50
C GLN A 75 -12.22 -8.62 -14.61
N THR A 76 -12.21 -9.20 -15.80
CA THR A 76 -11.70 -10.57 -16.02
C THR A 76 -10.22 -10.71 -15.70
N ILE A 77 -9.40 -9.72 -16.08
CA ILE A 77 -7.96 -9.68 -15.81
C ILE A 77 -7.71 -9.55 -14.32
N VAL A 78 -8.42 -8.62 -13.68
CA VAL A 78 -8.28 -8.33 -12.24
C VAL A 78 -8.72 -9.52 -11.40
N SER A 79 -9.79 -10.22 -11.79
CA SER A 79 -10.26 -11.44 -11.12
C SER A 79 -9.24 -12.58 -11.21
N ASN A 80 -8.65 -12.80 -12.37
CA ASN A 80 -7.60 -13.80 -12.57
C ASN A 80 -6.35 -13.49 -11.74
N LEU A 81 -5.96 -12.22 -11.66
CA LEU A 81 -4.86 -11.78 -10.81
C LEU A 81 -5.15 -12.05 -9.34
N ALA A 82 -6.35 -11.67 -8.87
CA ALA A 82 -6.78 -11.85 -7.50
C ALA A 82 -6.74 -13.32 -7.06
N GLU A 83 -7.21 -14.22 -7.91
CA GLU A 83 -7.14 -15.67 -7.67
C GLU A 83 -5.68 -16.15 -7.53
N LYS A 84 -4.80 -15.73 -8.45
CA LYS A 84 -3.37 -16.10 -8.43
C LYS A 84 -2.65 -15.65 -7.14
N ILE A 85 -2.97 -14.47 -6.63
CA ILE A 85 -2.31 -13.93 -5.43
C ILE A 85 -3.08 -14.22 -4.13
N GLY A 86 -4.28 -14.81 -4.23
CA GLY A 86 -5.07 -15.21 -3.07
C GLY A 86 -5.88 -14.09 -2.42
N VAL A 87 -6.31 -13.10 -3.21
CA VAL A 87 -7.24 -12.04 -2.81
C VAL A 87 -8.65 -12.41 -3.22
N THR A 88 -9.62 -12.21 -2.34
CA THR A 88 -11.01 -12.65 -2.56
C THR A 88 -11.91 -11.58 -3.19
N GLN A 89 -11.54 -10.32 -3.06
CA GLN A 89 -12.32 -9.20 -3.57
C GLN A 89 -11.49 -8.38 -4.56
N ALA A 90 -12.00 -8.27 -5.79
CA ALA A 90 -11.30 -7.58 -6.86
C ALA A 90 -12.31 -6.87 -7.76
N PHE A 91 -12.07 -5.61 -8.00
CA PHE A 91 -12.94 -4.71 -8.76
C PHE A 91 -12.14 -4.14 -9.92
N GLY A 92 -12.53 -4.46 -11.13
CA GLY A 92 -11.98 -3.97 -12.38
C GLY A 92 -12.86 -2.89 -13.01
N ASP A 93 -12.44 -2.42 -14.18
CA ASP A 93 -13.14 -1.40 -14.98
C ASP A 93 -13.42 -0.10 -14.20
N LEU A 94 -12.63 0.20 -13.14
CA LEU A 94 -12.83 1.38 -12.30
C LEU A 94 -12.13 2.61 -12.87
N LEU A 95 -12.90 3.67 -13.06
CA LEU A 95 -12.36 5.02 -13.23
C LEU A 95 -11.83 5.57 -11.90
N PRO A 96 -10.99 6.61 -11.89
CA PRO A 96 -10.48 7.22 -10.66
C PRO A 96 -11.59 7.59 -9.67
N GLU A 97 -12.69 8.15 -10.14
CA GLU A 97 -13.87 8.49 -9.31
C GLU A 97 -14.54 7.23 -8.71
N GLY A 98 -14.54 6.13 -9.47
CA GLY A 98 -15.06 4.85 -9.00
C GLY A 98 -14.23 4.27 -7.85
N LYS A 99 -12.89 4.41 -7.91
CA LYS A 99 -12.01 4.01 -6.81
C LYS A 99 -12.26 4.85 -5.56
N VAL A 100 -12.45 6.18 -5.71
CA VAL A 100 -12.80 7.08 -4.61
C VAL A 100 -14.13 6.67 -3.97
N ALA A 101 -15.18 6.50 -4.77
CA ALA A 101 -16.49 6.10 -4.27
C ALA A 101 -16.45 4.75 -3.51
N HIS A 102 -15.64 3.80 -4.00
CA HIS A 102 -15.43 2.51 -3.34
C HIS A 102 -14.74 2.67 -1.97
N LEU A 103 -13.70 3.52 -1.92
CA LEU A 103 -13.01 3.85 -0.67
C LEU A 103 -13.98 4.48 0.35
N GLU A 104 -14.81 5.43 -0.07
CA GLU A 104 -15.80 6.09 0.78
C GLU A 104 -16.81 5.09 1.36
N GLN A 105 -17.26 4.12 0.55
CA GLN A 105 -18.13 3.04 1.02
C GLN A 105 -17.46 2.19 2.10
N LEU A 106 -16.16 1.87 1.94
CA LEU A 106 -15.41 1.13 2.96
C LEU A 106 -15.27 1.94 4.26
N LYS A 107 -15.08 3.26 4.15
CA LYS A 107 -14.96 4.18 5.30
C LYS A 107 -16.29 4.54 5.95
N ALA A 108 -17.42 4.30 5.28
CA ALA A 108 -18.75 4.57 5.84
C ALA A 108 -19.01 3.79 7.14
N ASN A 109 -18.34 2.64 7.33
CA ASN A 109 -18.28 1.99 8.63
C ASN A 109 -17.16 2.61 9.46
N SER A 110 -17.51 3.42 10.43
CA SER A 110 -16.60 4.21 11.27
C SER A 110 -15.57 3.38 12.07
N GLU A 111 -15.77 2.08 12.21
CA GLU A 111 -14.84 1.17 12.87
C GLU A 111 -13.69 0.73 11.95
N ASN A 112 -13.87 0.83 10.63
CA ASN A 112 -12.87 0.45 9.66
C ASN A 112 -11.79 1.54 9.54
N ARG A 113 -10.54 1.10 9.50
CA ARG A 113 -9.40 1.92 9.06
C ARG A 113 -8.93 1.37 7.72
N VAL A 114 -8.89 2.22 6.72
CA VAL A 114 -8.58 1.83 5.34
C VAL A 114 -7.22 2.36 4.95
N ALA A 115 -6.29 1.45 4.65
CA ALA A 115 -5.04 1.80 4.00
C ALA A 115 -5.18 1.56 2.49
N PHE A 116 -4.71 2.51 1.70
CA PHE A 116 -4.64 2.39 0.25
C PHE A 116 -3.19 2.33 -0.20
N VAL A 117 -2.88 1.41 -1.10
CA VAL A 117 -1.54 1.24 -1.69
C VAL A 117 -1.64 1.51 -3.17
N GLY A 118 -0.88 2.47 -3.67
CA GLY A 118 -0.87 2.85 -5.09
C GLY A 118 0.51 3.35 -5.52
N ASP A 119 0.75 3.38 -6.82
CA ASP A 119 2.04 3.77 -7.42
C ASP A 119 1.91 4.94 -8.42
N GLY A 120 0.71 5.33 -8.80
CA GLY A 120 0.45 6.22 -9.89
C GLY A 120 -0.21 7.56 -9.55
N ILE A 121 -0.10 8.51 -10.50
CA ILE A 121 -0.76 9.81 -10.46
C ILE A 121 -2.28 9.66 -10.31
N ASN A 122 -2.85 8.65 -10.98
CA ASN A 122 -4.28 8.40 -11.00
C ASN A 122 -4.83 7.97 -9.63
N ASP A 123 -3.97 7.47 -8.75
CA ASP A 123 -4.33 7.01 -7.41
C ASP A 123 -4.16 8.08 -6.33
N THR A 124 -3.56 9.23 -6.67
CA THR A 124 -3.35 10.35 -5.72
C THR A 124 -4.62 10.77 -4.96
N PRO A 125 -5.80 10.91 -5.60
CA PRO A 125 -7.02 11.26 -4.88
C PRO A 125 -7.44 10.20 -3.85
N VAL A 126 -7.24 8.91 -4.18
CA VAL A 126 -7.59 7.80 -3.28
C VAL A 126 -6.59 7.70 -2.13
N LEU A 127 -5.28 7.91 -2.41
CA LEU A 127 -4.23 8.01 -1.39
C LEU A 127 -4.55 9.10 -0.36
N ALA A 128 -4.91 10.30 -0.83
CA ALA A 128 -5.23 11.44 0.03
C ALA A 128 -6.48 11.21 0.91
N LEU A 129 -7.46 10.46 0.42
CA LEU A 129 -8.73 10.22 1.11
C LEU A 129 -8.69 8.99 2.02
N SER A 130 -7.69 8.11 1.89
CA SER A 130 -7.52 6.95 2.76
C SER A 130 -7.13 7.36 4.19
N ASP A 131 -7.29 6.47 5.17
CA ASP A 131 -6.80 6.72 6.53
C ASP A 131 -5.28 6.59 6.62
N VAL A 132 -4.68 5.80 5.71
CA VAL A 132 -3.25 5.71 5.49
C VAL A 132 -3.00 5.51 3.99
N GLY A 133 -2.39 6.48 3.34
CA GLY A 133 -1.94 6.39 1.95
C GLY A 133 -0.50 5.86 1.88
N ILE A 134 -0.29 4.81 1.10
CA ILE A 134 1.02 4.18 0.90
C ILE A 134 1.39 4.28 -0.58
N ALA A 135 2.41 5.07 -0.88
CA ALA A 135 2.97 5.15 -2.23
C ALA A 135 4.08 4.11 -2.43
N MET A 136 4.06 3.44 -3.59
CA MET A 136 5.07 2.46 -3.98
C MET A 136 5.93 2.96 -5.14
N GLY A 137 7.22 2.61 -5.08
CA GLY A 137 8.19 2.92 -6.12
C GLY A 137 9.02 4.16 -5.85
N GLY A 138 10.34 4.03 -5.80
CA GLY A 138 11.29 5.12 -5.54
C GLY A 138 11.44 6.13 -6.69
N LEU A 139 10.92 5.82 -7.87
CA LEU A 139 10.81 6.68 -9.05
C LEU A 139 9.34 6.96 -9.38
N GLY A 140 8.45 6.74 -8.41
CA GLY A 140 7.03 7.03 -8.53
C GLY A 140 6.78 8.51 -8.78
N CYS A 141 5.56 8.81 -9.19
CA CYS A 141 5.14 10.18 -9.40
C CYS A 141 5.35 11.01 -8.12
N ASP A 142 6.06 12.13 -8.24
CA ASP A 142 6.31 13.07 -7.16
C ASP A 142 5.01 13.43 -6.42
N ALA A 143 3.90 13.58 -7.13
CA ALA A 143 2.60 13.88 -6.56
C ALA A 143 2.06 12.76 -5.63
N ALA A 144 2.29 11.49 -5.96
CA ALA A 144 1.90 10.37 -5.10
C ALA A 144 2.78 10.32 -3.85
N ILE A 145 4.08 10.61 -3.99
CA ILE A 145 5.03 10.67 -2.88
C ILE A 145 4.68 11.80 -1.92
N GLU A 146 4.34 12.98 -2.44
CA GLU A 146 3.95 14.14 -1.61
C GLU A 146 2.63 13.95 -0.88
N THR A 147 1.74 13.12 -1.42
CA THR A 147 0.40 12.90 -0.86
C THR A 147 0.35 11.73 0.12
N ALA A 148 1.25 10.77 -0.01
CA ALA A 148 1.23 9.55 0.80
C ALA A 148 1.79 9.77 2.21
N ASP A 149 1.18 9.08 3.20
CA ASP A 149 1.69 9.04 4.57
C ASP A 149 2.93 8.15 4.72
N VAL A 150 3.04 7.15 3.85
CA VAL A 150 4.15 6.19 3.83
C VAL A 150 4.65 6.02 2.40
N VAL A 151 5.97 6.09 2.20
CA VAL A 151 6.60 5.86 0.91
C VAL A 151 7.49 4.63 0.98
N ILE A 152 7.20 3.64 0.13
CA ILE A 152 8.02 2.44 -0.03
C ILE A 152 8.91 2.63 -1.25
N GLN A 153 10.21 2.87 -1.01
CA GLN A 153 11.17 3.19 -2.07
C GLN A 153 11.44 2.01 -3.03
N THR A 154 11.23 0.79 -2.56
CA THR A 154 11.37 -0.42 -3.37
C THR A 154 10.03 -0.82 -3.96
N ASP A 155 10.05 -1.39 -5.16
CA ASP A 155 8.84 -1.83 -5.84
C ASP A 155 8.43 -3.26 -5.37
N GLN A 156 8.39 -3.46 -4.04
CA GLN A 156 8.13 -4.74 -3.39
C GLN A 156 6.88 -4.68 -2.50
N PRO A 157 5.76 -5.34 -2.90
CA PRO A 157 4.54 -5.42 -2.09
C PRO A 157 4.73 -5.96 -0.66
N SER A 158 5.69 -6.86 -0.44
CA SER A 158 6.01 -7.41 0.88
C SER A 158 6.42 -6.34 1.91
N LYS A 159 6.96 -5.21 1.45
CA LYS A 159 7.35 -4.08 2.32
C LYS A 159 6.16 -3.38 2.98
N VAL A 160 4.96 -3.53 2.45
CA VAL A 160 3.73 -3.03 3.09
C VAL A 160 3.52 -3.73 4.44
N ALA A 161 3.66 -5.06 4.47
CA ALA A 161 3.53 -5.82 5.71
C ALA A 161 4.64 -5.45 6.71
N GLU A 162 5.86 -5.21 6.24
CA GLU A 162 6.99 -4.75 7.07
C GLU A 162 6.71 -3.37 7.68
N ALA A 163 6.20 -2.41 6.88
CA ALA A 163 5.82 -1.08 7.36
C ALA A 163 4.76 -1.15 8.47
N ILE A 164 3.76 -2.01 8.33
CA ILE A 164 2.72 -2.21 9.34
C ILE A 164 3.31 -2.81 10.62
N LYS A 165 4.23 -3.78 10.51
CA LYS A 165 4.93 -4.37 11.66
C LYS A 165 5.72 -3.30 12.42
N ILE A 166 6.48 -2.46 11.69
CA ILE A 166 7.23 -1.34 12.27
C ILE A 166 6.29 -0.37 12.99
N GLY A 167 5.17 0.01 12.36
CA GLY A 167 4.18 0.89 12.98
C GLY A 167 3.60 0.33 14.28
N LYS A 168 3.20 -0.95 14.29
CA LYS A 168 2.71 -1.63 15.51
C LYS A 168 3.77 -1.66 16.62
N GLN A 169 5.03 -1.92 16.28
CA GLN A 169 6.13 -1.95 17.25
C GLN A 169 6.43 -0.55 17.79
N THR A 170 6.45 0.46 16.92
CA THR A 170 6.62 1.86 17.31
C THR A 170 5.56 2.28 18.31
N HIS A 171 4.28 2.01 18.00
CA HIS A 171 3.18 2.30 18.89
C HIS A 171 3.34 1.64 20.26
N ARG A 172 3.76 0.37 20.30
CA ARG A 172 4.03 -0.34 21.57
C ARG A 172 5.14 0.35 22.39
N ILE A 173 6.23 0.74 21.74
CA ILE A 173 7.36 1.42 22.41
C ILE A 173 6.94 2.80 22.93
N VAL A 174 6.16 3.54 22.16
CA VAL A 174 5.62 4.85 22.57
C VAL A 174 4.77 4.70 23.83
N TRP A 175 3.85 3.73 23.87
CA TRP A 175 3.03 3.47 25.05
C TRP A 175 3.84 3.03 26.26
N GLN A 176 4.88 2.19 26.06
CA GLN A 176 5.82 1.84 27.13
C GLN A 176 6.52 3.07 27.72
N ASN A 177 7.02 3.96 26.85
CA ASN A 177 7.70 5.17 27.29
C ASN A 177 6.76 6.11 28.03
N ILE A 178 5.54 6.31 27.54
CA ILE A 178 4.52 7.14 28.17
C ILE A 178 4.18 6.56 29.56
N SER A 179 3.86 5.27 29.63
CA SER A 179 3.50 4.61 30.89
C SER A 179 4.63 4.67 31.92
N MET A 180 5.88 4.48 31.48
CA MET A 180 7.06 4.59 32.33
C MET A 180 7.22 6.03 32.85
N ALA A 181 7.10 7.02 31.99
CA ALA A 181 7.25 8.44 32.37
C ALA A 181 6.17 8.86 33.39
N PHE A 182 4.91 8.51 33.13
CA PHE A 182 3.82 8.80 34.06
C PHE A 182 3.98 8.05 35.38
N GLY A 183 4.38 6.78 35.36
CA GLY A 183 4.56 5.95 36.53
C GLY A 183 5.65 6.50 37.48
N VAL A 184 6.81 6.85 36.91
CA VAL A 184 7.91 7.44 37.70
C VAL A 184 7.52 8.81 38.23
N LYS A 185 6.88 9.64 37.42
CA LYS A 185 6.44 10.98 37.86
C LYS A 185 5.41 10.93 38.97
N LEU A 186 4.46 10.01 38.91
CA LEU A 186 3.49 9.78 39.99
C LEU A 186 4.16 9.29 41.25
N LEU A 187 5.10 8.36 41.11
CA LEU A 187 5.86 7.84 42.26
C LEU A 187 6.63 8.98 42.97
N VAL A 188 7.38 9.79 42.24
CA VAL A 188 8.15 10.90 42.80
C VAL A 188 7.23 11.94 43.47
N LEU A 189 6.07 12.24 42.87
CA LEU A 189 5.06 13.11 43.48
C LEU A 189 4.54 12.57 44.82
N LEU A 190 4.24 11.28 44.90
CA LEU A 190 3.76 10.64 46.13
C LEU A 190 4.83 10.66 47.21
N LEU A 191 6.10 10.36 46.87
CA LEU A 191 7.22 10.44 47.77
C LEU A 191 7.50 11.86 48.28
N GLY A 192 7.38 12.86 47.39
CA GLY A 192 7.51 14.28 47.73
C GLY A 192 6.41 14.78 48.66
N ALA A 193 5.15 14.37 48.41
CA ALA A 193 4.03 14.69 49.26
C ALA A 193 4.17 14.03 50.67
N GLY A 194 4.82 12.88 50.73
CA GLY A 194 5.18 12.17 51.99
C GLY A 194 6.42 12.77 52.67
N GLY A 195 7.07 13.78 52.11
CA GLY A 195 8.29 14.38 52.67
C GLY A 195 9.54 13.47 52.55
N MET A 196 9.46 12.43 51.72
CA MET A 196 10.54 11.42 51.57
C MET A 196 11.41 11.67 50.34
N ALA A 197 11.00 12.56 49.42
CA ALA A 197 11.75 12.94 48.23
C ALA A 197 12.11 14.41 48.26
N THR A 198 13.35 14.73 47.86
CA THR A 198 13.87 16.07 47.69
C THR A 198 13.78 16.48 46.20
N MET A 199 14.00 17.79 45.94
CA MET A 199 14.01 18.33 44.60
C MET A 199 15.06 17.66 43.67
N TRP A 200 16.18 17.22 44.24
CA TRP A 200 17.27 16.57 43.49
C TRP A 200 16.86 15.20 42.95
N GLU A 201 16.17 14.39 43.78
CA GLU A 201 15.64 13.09 43.36
C GLU A 201 14.62 13.22 42.23
N ALA A 202 13.79 14.25 42.27
CA ALA A 202 12.83 14.56 41.21
C ALA A 202 13.54 14.86 39.87
N ILE A 203 14.62 15.67 39.91
CA ILE A 203 15.41 16.02 38.72
C ILE A 203 16.11 14.77 38.17
N PHE A 204 16.74 13.95 39.02
CA PHE A 204 17.41 12.73 38.58
C PHE A 204 16.43 11.70 38.01
N ALA A 205 15.23 11.60 38.55
CA ALA A 205 14.19 10.72 38.03
C ALA A 205 13.73 11.17 36.64
N ASP A 206 13.52 12.45 36.41
CA ASP A 206 13.07 13.01 35.14
C ASP A 206 14.12 12.79 34.01
N VAL A 207 15.38 13.11 34.29
CA VAL A 207 16.50 12.88 33.36
C VAL A 207 16.71 11.37 33.12
N GLY A 208 16.64 10.57 34.18
CA GLY A 208 16.80 9.10 34.09
C GLY A 208 15.72 8.47 33.21
N VAL A 209 14.47 8.88 33.39
CA VAL A 209 13.35 8.40 32.55
C VAL A 209 13.53 8.79 31.08
N ALA A 210 13.99 10.01 30.82
CA ALA A 210 14.25 10.44 29.44
C ALA A 210 15.33 9.57 28.76
N LEU A 211 16.42 9.27 29.47
CA LEU A 211 17.47 8.36 28.96
C LEU A 211 16.96 6.94 28.72
N LEU A 212 16.18 6.40 29.66
CA LEU A 212 15.56 5.08 29.50
C LEU A 212 14.60 5.03 28.31
N ALA A 213 13.83 6.09 28.08
CA ALA A 213 12.94 6.20 26.94
C ALA A 213 13.70 6.20 25.61
N ILE A 214 14.86 6.90 25.55
CA ILE A 214 15.73 6.88 24.37
C ILE A 214 16.28 5.46 24.13
N PHE A 215 16.82 4.79 25.15
CA PHE A 215 17.31 3.43 25.02
C PHE A 215 16.21 2.44 24.59
N ASN A 216 14.99 2.61 25.11
CA ASN A 216 13.87 1.79 24.70
C ASN A 216 13.48 2.06 23.22
N ALA A 217 13.53 3.32 22.77
CA ALA A 217 13.27 3.68 21.37
C ALA A 217 14.32 3.11 20.42
N MET A 218 15.60 3.05 20.81
CA MET A 218 16.67 2.46 20.00
C MET A 218 16.45 0.98 19.67
N ARG A 219 15.57 0.28 20.40
CA ARG A 219 15.23 -1.14 20.11
C ARG A 219 14.58 -1.32 18.75
N ILE A 220 13.98 -0.27 18.17
CA ILE A 220 13.41 -0.32 16.82
C ILE A 220 14.51 -0.60 15.78
N GLN A 221 15.71 -0.04 15.95
CA GLN A 221 16.81 -0.21 15.01
C GLN A 221 17.33 -1.65 14.94
N LYS A 222 17.27 -2.39 16.05
CA LYS A 222 17.70 -3.80 16.12
C LYS A 222 16.71 -4.79 15.54
N TRP A 223 15.53 -4.33 15.13
CA TRP A 223 14.48 -5.21 14.60
C TRP A 223 14.66 -5.50 13.09
N LYS A 224 15.69 -4.96 12.47
CA LYS A 224 16.02 -5.09 11.04
C LYS A 224 16.97 -6.25 10.72
N GLU A 225 17.40 -6.99 11.73
CA GLU A 225 18.17 -8.24 11.63
C GLU A 225 17.29 -9.43 12.06
#